data_ae7bee4248acd323dfdb62371bd7d025
#
_entry.id   ae7bee4248acd323dfdb62371bd7d025
#
_cell.length_a   1.000
_cell.length_b   1.000
_cell.length_c   1.000
_cell.angle_alpha   90.00
_cell.angle_beta   90.00
_cell.angle_gamma   90.00
#
_symmetry.space_group_name_H-M   'P 1'
#
loop_
_entity.id
_entity.type
_entity.pdbx_description
1 polymer ?
#
loop_
_entity_poly.entity_id
_entity_poly.type
_entity_poly.pdbx_seq_one_letter_code
_entity_poly.pdbx_strand_id
1 'polypeptide(L)'
;MKNTCMNVYMKNLIYYLVLSSSLLTYSCHSQTTHQASNSKMEYNKLTPEEAYVILNKGTDRPFTGDYYKLKSNGIYICRQCNAPLYNSKDKFDSECGWPSFDDEIKGAVTRVTDADGRRTEIICNNCKGHLGHVFLGEGFTSKQTRHCVNTSSLKFIADDSNTKLPEVIIK
;
A
#
# COMPACT_ATOMS: atom_id res chain seq x y z
N MET A 1 -3.04 73.32 -55.18
CA MET A 1 -3.69 72.01 -54.95
C MET A 1 -2.68 70.91 -54.76
N LYS A 2 -1.68 71.04 -53.89
CA LYS A 2 -0.66 69.92 -53.62
C LYS A 2 -0.47 69.56 -52.13
N ASN A 3 -1.16 70.25 -51.21
CA ASN A 3 -0.93 70.03 -49.78
C ASN A 3 -1.98 69.16 -49.06
N THR A 4 -3.05 68.75 -49.73
CA THR A 4 -4.14 67.98 -49.06
C THR A 4 -3.90 66.49 -49.11
N CYS A 5 -3.18 65.98 -50.10
CA CYS A 5 -2.97 64.54 -50.28
C CYS A 5 -1.88 63.92 -49.29
N MET A 6 -0.91 64.78 -48.93
CA MET A 6 0.21 64.33 -48.05
C MET A 6 -0.22 64.22 -46.58
N ASN A 7 -1.23 64.96 -46.16
CA ASN A 7 -1.71 64.94 -44.76
C ASN A 7 -2.58 63.72 -44.41
N VAL A 8 -3.23 63.14 -45.44
CA VAL A 8 -4.02 61.92 -45.26
C VAL A 8 -3.11 60.68 -45.12
N TYR A 9 -2.00 60.69 -45.89
CA TYR A 9 -1.05 59.55 -45.84
C TYR A 9 -0.27 59.46 -44.49
N MET A 10 0.10 60.64 -43.96
CA MET A 10 0.80 60.69 -42.67
C MET A 10 -0.10 60.33 -41.50
N LYS A 11 -1.41 60.72 -41.54
CA LYS A 11 -2.34 60.28 -40.46
C LYS A 11 -2.62 58.79 -40.46
N ASN A 12 -2.69 58.17 -41.61
CA ASN A 12 -2.86 56.71 -41.72
C ASN A 12 -1.61 55.93 -41.29
N LEU A 13 -0.42 56.46 -41.57
CA LEU A 13 0.84 55.81 -41.15
C LEU A 13 1.01 55.80 -39.62
N ILE A 14 0.62 56.89 -38.94
CA ILE A 14 0.66 57.01 -37.50
C ILE A 14 -0.40 56.07 -36.86
N TYR A 15 -1.56 55.88 -37.50
CA TYR A 15 -2.61 54.98 -37.00
C TYR A 15 -2.18 53.50 -37.05
N TYR A 16 -1.43 53.09 -38.09
CA TYR A 16 -0.89 51.74 -38.19
C TYR A 16 0.28 51.50 -37.25
N LEU A 17 1.08 52.49 -36.89
CA LEU A 17 2.17 52.37 -35.92
C LEU A 17 1.69 52.31 -34.47
N VAL A 18 0.55 52.89 -34.14
CA VAL A 18 -0.05 52.81 -32.79
C VAL A 18 -0.81 51.50 -32.58
N LEU A 19 -1.35 50.89 -33.65
CA LEU A 19 -2.03 49.59 -33.58
C LEU A 19 -1.08 48.40 -33.50
N SER A 20 0.20 48.57 -33.88
CA SER A 20 1.19 47.49 -33.82
C SER A 20 1.92 47.35 -32.46
N SER A 21 1.78 48.35 -31.57
CA SER A 21 2.46 48.35 -30.26
C SER A 21 1.62 47.79 -29.11
N SER A 22 0.35 47.38 -29.35
CA SER A 22 -0.55 46.87 -28.32
C SER A 22 -0.68 45.34 -28.28
N LEU A 23 0.18 44.58 -28.99
CA LEU A 23 0.08 43.11 -29.10
C LEU A 23 1.24 42.33 -28.49
N LEU A 24 2.00 42.93 -27.57
CA LEU A 24 3.15 42.23 -26.95
C LEU A 24 3.16 42.31 -25.42
N THR A 25 2.01 42.05 -24.77
CA THR A 25 2.00 41.66 -23.37
C THR A 25 1.15 40.40 -23.19
N TYR A 26 1.48 39.34 -23.92
CA TYR A 26 1.10 38.01 -23.45
C TYR A 26 2.01 37.68 -22.29
N SER A 27 1.51 37.99 -21.08
CA SER A 27 2.04 37.48 -19.84
C SER A 27 2.01 35.94 -19.93
N CYS A 28 3.19 35.33 -20.07
CA CYS A 28 3.35 33.90 -19.80
C CYS A 28 2.96 33.65 -18.33
N HIS A 29 1.66 33.41 -18.11
CA HIS A 29 1.20 32.79 -16.88
C HIS A 29 1.69 31.37 -16.93
N SER A 30 2.84 31.14 -16.31
CA SER A 30 3.35 29.80 -16.04
C SER A 30 2.32 29.10 -15.14
N GLN A 31 1.39 28.39 -15.75
CA GLN A 31 0.57 27.44 -15.04
C GLN A 31 1.52 26.33 -14.60
N THR A 32 1.95 26.42 -13.35
CA THR A 32 2.51 25.28 -12.64
C THR A 32 1.39 24.24 -12.57
N THR A 33 1.29 23.43 -13.60
CA THR A 33 0.52 22.18 -13.50
C THR A 33 1.22 21.35 -12.45
N HIS A 34 0.68 21.34 -11.24
CA HIS A 34 0.91 20.25 -10.32
C HIS A 34 0.45 18.96 -11.03
N GLN A 35 1.35 18.36 -11.78
CA GLN A 35 1.22 16.95 -12.11
C GLN A 35 1.23 16.23 -10.77
N ALA A 36 0.04 15.93 -10.24
CA ALA A 36 -0.12 14.88 -9.27
C ALA A 36 0.48 13.65 -9.95
N SER A 37 1.71 13.30 -9.55
CA SER A 37 2.33 12.05 -9.96
C SER A 37 1.44 10.96 -9.41
N ASN A 38 0.58 10.42 -10.26
CA ASN A 38 -0.15 9.19 -9.99
C ASN A 38 0.88 8.04 -10.06
N SER A 39 1.85 8.07 -9.14
CA SER A 39 2.75 6.96 -8.93
C SER A 39 1.88 5.86 -8.33
N LYS A 40 1.43 4.93 -9.16
CA LYS A 40 0.84 3.68 -8.72
C LYS A 40 1.80 3.11 -7.67
N MET A 41 1.40 3.12 -6.41
CA MET A 41 2.25 2.60 -5.33
C MET A 41 2.57 1.15 -5.63
N GLU A 42 3.85 0.82 -5.71
CA GLU A 42 4.30 -0.55 -5.88
C GLU A 42 4.31 -1.26 -4.53
N TYR A 43 4.01 -2.56 -4.52
CA TYR A 43 4.15 -3.38 -3.33
C TYR A 43 5.59 -3.39 -2.82
N ASN A 44 5.75 -3.65 -1.53
CA ASN A 44 7.07 -3.80 -0.94
C ASN A 44 7.90 -4.85 -1.71
N LYS A 45 9.17 -4.56 -1.89
CA LYS A 45 10.11 -5.53 -2.47
C LYS A 45 10.28 -6.70 -1.49
N LEU A 46 10.02 -7.90 -1.97
CA LEU A 46 10.16 -9.15 -1.22
C LEU A 46 11.53 -9.78 -1.48
N THR A 47 12.10 -10.46 -0.47
CA THR A 47 13.21 -11.37 -0.69
C THR A 47 12.74 -12.62 -1.47
N PRO A 48 13.65 -13.43 -2.04
CA PRO A 48 13.25 -14.67 -2.69
C PRO A 48 12.45 -15.61 -1.78
N GLU A 49 12.81 -15.72 -0.50
CA GLU A 49 12.13 -16.53 0.50
C GLU A 49 10.73 -15.99 0.81
N GLU A 50 10.59 -14.68 1.04
CA GLU A 50 9.31 -14.02 1.24
C GLU A 50 8.39 -14.18 0.01
N ALA A 51 8.95 -14.02 -1.20
CA ALA A 51 8.22 -14.21 -2.45
C ALA A 51 7.75 -15.66 -2.62
N TYR A 52 8.59 -16.65 -2.27
CA TYR A 52 8.20 -18.06 -2.28
C TYR A 52 6.99 -18.31 -1.38
N VAL A 53 6.97 -17.76 -0.16
CA VAL A 53 5.86 -17.94 0.78
C VAL A 53 4.63 -17.14 0.32
N ILE A 54 4.78 -15.85 0.03
CA ILE A 54 3.65 -14.94 -0.15
C ILE A 54 2.99 -15.11 -1.54
N LEU A 55 3.80 -15.30 -2.60
CA LEU A 55 3.31 -15.34 -3.97
C LEU A 55 3.10 -16.76 -4.48
N ASN A 56 3.92 -17.72 -4.02
CA ASN A 56 3.89 -19.11 -4.50
C ASN A 56 3.28 -20.07 -3.47
N LYS A 57 2.65 -19.53 -2.39
CA LYS A 57 1.99 -20.31 -1.33
C LYS A 57 2.92 -21.31 -0.63
N GLY A 58 4.19 -20.94 -0.49
CA GLY A 58 5.16 -21.71 0.28
C GLY A 58 4.87 -21.69 1.78
N THR A 59 5.64 -22.45 2.53
CA THR A 59 5.54 -22.51 4.00
C THR A 59 6.92 -22.32 4.60
N ASP A 60 7.04 -21.44 5.59
CA ASP A 60 8.24 -21.30 6.41
C ASP A 60 8.55 -22.59 7.15
N ARG A 61 9.82 -22.83 7.46
CA ARG A 61 10.20 -23.91 8.37
C ARG A 61 9.68 -23.63 9.78
N PRO A 62 9.12 -24.63 10.48
CA PRO A 62 8.65 -24.43 11.84
C PRO A 62 9.81 -24.06 12.78
N PHE A 63 9.51 -23.25 13.79
CA PHE A 63 10.45 -22.82 14.85
C PHE A 63 11.62 -21.94 14.40
N THR A 64 11.62 -21.43 13.15
CA THR A 64 12.72 -20.63 12.60
C THR A 64 12.41 -19.14 12.54
N GLY A 65 11.17 -18.73 12.66
CA GLY A 65 10.77 -17.33 12.51
C GLY A 65 10.85 -16.52 13.79
N ASP A 66 11.24 -15.23 13.70
CA ASP A 66 11.37 -14.33 14.85
C ASP A 66 10.06 -14.12 15.62
N TYR A 67 8.92 -14.23 14.94
CA TYR A 67 7.61 -13.90 15.53
C TYR A 67 6.96 -15.07 16.27
N TYR A 68 7.46 -16.30 16.13
CA TYR A 68 6.91 -17.44 16.83
C TYR A 68 6.86 -17.20 18.35
N LYS A 69 7.97 -16.80 18.96
CA LYS A 69 8.07 -16.55 20.42
C LYS A 69 7.90 -15.08 20.82
N LEU A 70 7.70 -14.17 19.87
CA LEU A 70 7.58 -12.75 20.16
C LEU A 70 6.33 -12.48 21.02
N LYS A 71 6.52 -11.78 22.16
CA LYS A 71 5.45 -11.40 23.11
C LYS A 71 5.27 -9.91 23.29
N SER A 72 5.99 -9.10 22.51
CA SER A 72 5.89 -7.64 22.57
C SER A 72 4.52 -7.16 22.09
N ASN A 73 4.05 -6.06 22.69
CA ASN A 73 2.82 -5.40 22.25
C ASN A 73 3.03 -4.71 20.91
N GLY A 74 2.05 -4.81 20.00
CA GLY A 74 2.12 -4.21 18.69
C GLY A 74 1.13 -4.80 17.69
N ILE A 75 1.37 -4.49 16.43
CA ILE A 75 0.53 -4.91 15.32
C ILE A 75 1.38 -5.70 14.31
N TYR A 76 0.83 -6.80 13.82
CA TYR A 76 1.39 -7.54 12.70
C TYR A 76 0.72 -7.07 11.41
N ILE A 77 1.52 -6.58 10.48
CA ILE A 77 1.08 -6.08 9.17
C ILE A 77 1.53 -7.02 8.05
N CYS A 78 0.86 -6.94 6.90
CA CYS A 78 1.25 -7.69 5.71
C CYS A 78 2.62 -7.24 5.20
N ARG A 79 3.54 -8.17 5.00
CA ARG A 79 4.88 -7.91 4.46
C ARG A 79 4.83 -7.24 3.09
N GLN A 80 3.89 -7.66 2.24
CA GLN A 80 3.79 -7.19 0.86
C GLN A 80 3.14 -5.80 0.74
N CYS A 81 2.09 -5.49 1.53
CA CYS A 81 1.29 -4.29 1.29
C CYS A 81 1.07 -3.40 2.52
N ASN A 82 1.68 -3.72 3.66
CA ASN A 82 1.55 -3.01 4.93
C ASN A 82 0.14 -3.00 5.55
N ALA A 83 -0.85 -3.73 5.01
CA ALA A 83 -2.17 -3.79 5.61
C ALA A 83 -2.10 -4.39 7.03
N PRO A 84 -2.70 -3.78 8.07
CA PRO A 84 -2.79 -4.36 9.39
C PRO A 84 -3.59 -5.67 9.36
N LEU A 85 -3.05 -6.73 9.97
CA LEU A 85 -3.61 -8.08 9.94
C LEU A 85 -4.03 -8.59 11.31
N TYR A 86 -3.13 -8.50 12.30
CA TYR A 86 -3.34 -9.07 13.63
C TYR A 86 -2.81 -8.13 14.71
N ASN A 87 -3.47 -8.15 15.88
CA ASN A 87 -2.94 -7.51 17.07
C ASN A 87 -2.14 -8.54 17.91
N SER A 88 -1.11 -8.08 18.60
CA SER A 88 -0.33 -8.93 19.51
C SER A 88 -1.16 -9.54 20.64
N LYS A 89 -2.22 -8.88 21.09
CA LYS A 89 -3.14 -9.38 22.14
C LYS A 89 -3.90 -10.64 21.74
N ASP A 90 -4.09 -10.85 20.44
CA ASP A 90 -4.80 -12.00 19.88
C ASP A 90 -3.83 -13.17 19.56
N LYS A 91 -2.51 -12.95 19.83
CA LYS A 91 -1.46 -13.95 19.63
C LYS A 91 -1.34 -14.88 20.83
N PHE A 92 -1.23 -16.17 20.58
CA PHE A 92 -1.01 -17.19 21.61
C PHE A 92 0.05 -18.21 21.21
N ASP A 93 0.51 -19.01 22.16
CA ASP A 93 1.47 -20.07 21.92
C ASP A 93 0.72 -21.38 21.66
N SER A 94 0.79 -21.88 20.43
CA SER A 94 0.19 -23.16 20.00
C SER A 94 1.22 -24.28 19.87
N GLU A 95 2.50 -24.01 20.17
CA GLU A 95 3.61 -24.95 20.03
C GLU A 95 3.78 -25.58 18.63
N CYS A 96 3.08 -25.04 17.61
CA CYS A 96 3.14 -25.57 16.25
C CYS A 96 4.38 -25.10 15.44
N GLY A 97 5.13 -24.13 15.96
CA GLY A 97 6.33 -23.59 15.32
C GLY A 97 6.10 -22.34 14.45
N TRP A 98 4.88 -21.87 14.33
CA TRP A 98 4.51 -20.64 13.61
C TRP A 98 3.73 -19.68 14.51
N PRO A 99 3.78 -18.37 14.25
CA PRO A 99 2.91 -17.40 14.90
C PRO A 99 1.44 -17.81 14.79
N SER A 100 0.74 -17.86 15.93
CA SER A 100 -0.66 -18.28 16.01
C SER A 100 -1.51 -17.18 16.63
N PHE A 101 -2.65 -16.88 16.01
CA PHE A 101 -3.59 -15.87 16.45
C PHE A 101 -5.00 -16.46 16.52
N ASP A 102 -5.78 -16.06 17.51
CA ASP A 102 -7.15 -16.53 17.67
C ASP A 102 -8.20 -15.58 17.08
N ASP A 103 -7.74 -14.40 16.60
CA ASP A 103 -8.56 -13.45 15.88
C ASP A 103 -7.72 -12.62 14.89
N GLU A 104 -8.37 -12.05 13.89
CA GLU A 104 -7.80 -11.08 12.97
C GLU A 104 -8.39 -9.68 13.16
N ILE A 105 -7.71 -8.66 12.69
CA ILE A 105 -8.30 -7.33 12.53
C ILE A 105 -9.46 -7.45 11.53
N LYS A 106 -10.65 -6.99 11.92
CA LYS A 106 -11.88 -7.18 11.15
C LYS A 106 -11.71 -6.81 9.67
N GLY A 107 -11.96 -7.79 8.80
CA GLY A 107 -11.88 -7.62 7.35
C GLY A 107 -10.46 -7.62 6.77
N ALA A 108 -9.43 -7.90 7.59
CA ALA A 108 -8.04 -7.91 7.14
C ALA A 108 -7.64 -9.18 6.39
N VAL A 109 -8.34 -10.28 6.67
CA VAL A 109 -8.02 -11.62 6.16
C VAL A 109 -9.20 -12.20 5.39
N THR A 110 -8.92 -12.86 4.27
CA THR A 110 -9.90 -13.65 3.50
C THR A 110 -9.57 -15.12 3.66
N ARG A 111 -10.59 -15.95 3.87
CA ARG A 111 -10.50 -17.42 3.95
C ARG A 111 -10.89 -18.01 2.62
N VAL A 112 -10.06 -18.90 2.08
CA VAL A 112 -10.32 -19.61 0.81
C VAL A 112 -10.05 -21.10 0.97
N THR A 113 -10.76 -21.94 0.25
CA THR A 113 -10.44 -23.37 0.23
C THR A 113 -9.06 -23.55 -0.40
N ASP A 114 -8.17 -24.26 0.28
CA ASP A 114 -6.85 -24.59 -0.26
C ASP A 114 -6.97 -25.55 -1.46
N ALA A 115 -5.95 -25.54 -2.31
CA ALA A 115 -5.91 -26.40 -3.49
C ALA A 115 -6.01 -27.92 -3.17
N ASP A 116 -5.61 -28.31 -1.94
CA ASP A 116 -5.75 -29.69 -1.47
C ASP A 116 -7.20 -30.10 -1.07
N GLY A 117 -8.13 -29.12 -1.04
CA GLY A 117 -9.52 -29.31 -0.66
C GLY A 117 -9.75 -29.69 0.82
N ARG A 118 -8.71 -29.70 1.64
CA ARG A 118 -8.77 -30.15 3.03
C ARG A 118 -8.57 -29.02 4.04
N ARG A 119 -7.71 -28.06 3.68
CA ARG A 119 -7.37 -26.93 4.55
C ARG A 119 -8.08 -25.67 4.10
N THR A 120 -8.19 -24.72 4.99
CA THR A 120 -8.64 -23.36 4.69
C THR A 120 -7.43 -22.45 4.69
N GLU A 121 -7.03 -22.00 3.50
CA GLU A 121 -5.99 -20.99 3.33
C GLU A 121 -6.48 -19.63 3.83
N ILE A 122 -5.59 -18.86 4.41
CA ILE A 122 -5.80 -17.44 4.75
C ILE A 122 -4.89 -16.57 3.91
N ILE A 123 -5.47 -15.51 3.34
CA ILE A 123 -4.78 -14.56 2.49
C ILE A 123 -5.05 -13.13 2.97
N CYS A 124 -4.11 -12.23 2.73
CA CYS A 124 -4.32 -10.81 2.97
C CYS A 124 -5.48 -10.28 2.13
N ASN A 125 -6.49 -9.67 2.75
CA ASN A 125 -7.65 -9.17 2.01
C ASN A 125 -7.31 -8.06 1.02
N ASN A 126 -6.26 -7.25 1.27
CA ASN A 126 -5.83 -6.17 0.39
C ASN A 126 -5.06 -6.69 -0.84
N CYS A 127 -3.92 -7.35 -0.65
CA CYS A 127 -3.03 -7.75 -1.75
C CYS A 127 -3.20 -9.19 -2.22
N LYS A 128 -4.02 -9.98 -1.55
CA LYS A 128 -4.25 -11.42 -1.79
C LYS A 128 -3.02 -12.31 -1.59
N GLY A 129 -1.94 -11.78 -0.99
CA GLY A 129 -0.76 -12.55 -0.62
C GLY A 129 -1.09 -13.64 0.40
N HIS A 130 -0.48 -14.82 0.23
CA HIS A 130 -0.63 -15.95 1.14
C HIS A 130 -0.13 -15.62 2.54
N LEU A 131 -0.90 -15.97 3.56
CA LEU A 131 -0.53 -15.80 4.98
C LEU A 131 -0.24 -17.13 5.65
N GLY A 132 -1.01 -18.16 5.37
CA GLY A 132 -0.97 -19.46 6.03
C GLY A 132 -2.32 -20.13 5.96
N HIS A 133 -2.73 -20.77 7.07
CA HIS A 133 -4.00 -21.52 7.16
C HIS A 133 -4.72 -21.24 8.47
N VAL A 134 -6.03 -21.40 8.47
CA VAL A 134 -6.86 -21.34 9.67
C VAL A 134 -7.39 -22.71 10.03
N PHE A 135 -7.34 -23.01 11.33
CA PHE A 135 -7.83 -24.24 11.93
C PHE A 135 -8.91 -23.89 12.97
N LEU A 136 -9.96 -24.69 13.03
CA LEU A 136 -11.11 -24.47 13.91
C LEU A 136 -11.30 -25.66 14.86
N GLY A 137 -11.78 -25.39 16.08
CA GLY A 137 -12.17 -26.43 17.02
C GLY A 137 -11.01 -27.16 17.70
N GLU A 138 -9.77 -26.61 17.68
CA GLU A 138 -8.61 -27.26 18.29
C GLU A 138 -8.50 -27.03 19.83
N GLY A 139 -9.35 -26.19 20.42
CA GLY A 139 -9.43 -26.02 21.88
C GLY A 139 -8.35 -25.14 22.52
N PHE A 140 -7.52 -24.43 21.76
CA PHE A 140 -6.46 -23.58 22.32
C PHE A 140 -6.99 -22.35 23.06
N THR A 141 -8.05 -21.75 22.54
CA THR A 141 -8.69 -20.56 23.11
C THR A 141 -10.21 -20.70 23.08
N SER A 142 -10.91 -19.83 23.80
CA SER A 142 -12.39 -19.78 23.77
C SER A 142 -12.97 -19.45 22.40
N LYS A 143 -12.20 -18.79 21.52
CA LYS A 143 -12.61 -18.47 20.14
C LYS A 143 -12.56 -19.67 19.20
N GLN A 144 -12.00 -20.79 19.63
CA GLN A 144 -11.90 -22.04 18.84
C GLN A 144 -11.32 -21.83 17.44
N THR A 145 -10.45 -20.81 17.27
CA THR A 145 -9.85 -20.42 16.00
C THR A 145 -8.35 -20.30 16.17
N ARG A 146 -7.60 -20.84 15.23
CA ARG A 146 -6.15 -20.64 15.14
C ARG A 146 -5.75 -20.27 13.72
N HIS A 147 -5.39 -19.03 13.52
CA HIS A 147 -4.68 -18.57 12.32
C HIS A 147 -3.21 -18.94 12.48
N CYS A 148 -2.73 -19.93 11.75
CA CYS A 148 -1.33 -20.34 11.69
C CYS A 148 -0.66 -19.57 10.55
N VAL A 149 0.19 -18.61 10.88
CA VAL A 149 0.67 -17.61 9.92
C VAL A 149 2.17 -17.74 9.69
N ASN A 150 2.61 -17.67 8.43
CA ASN A 150 4.03 -17.65 8.09
C ASN A 150 4.68 -16.34 8.57
N THR A 151 5.85 -16.45 9.22
CA THR A 151 6.65 -15.28 9.62
C THR A 151 7.02 -14.41 8.41
N SER A 152 7.38 -15.03 7.29
CA SER A 152 7.71 -14.34 6.03
C SER A 152 6.56 -13.48 5.48
N SER A 153 5.32 -13.80 5.82
CA SER A 153 4.13 -13.03 5.40
C SER A 153 3.85 -11.82 6.29
N LEU A 154 4.54 -11.69 7.42
CA LEU A 154 4.30 -10.70 8.45
C LEU A 154 5.47 -9.71 8.58
N LYS A 155 5.15 -8.51 9.04
CA LYS A 155 6.07 -7.56 9.65
C LYS A 155 5.47 -7.10 10.96
N PHE A 156 6.25 -7.13 12.04
CA PHE A 156 5.83 -6.64 13.34
C PHE A 156 6.16 -5.16 13.50
N ILE A 157 5.21 -4.39 14.01
CA ILE A 157 5.37 -2.99 14.39
C ILE A 157 5.07 -2.90 15.88
N ALA A 158 6.08 -2.57 16.67
CA ALA A 158 5.93 -2.42 18.11
C ALA A 158 5.03 -1.22 18.45
N ASP A 159 4.22 -1.39 19.49
CA ASP A 159 3.40 -0.32 20.04
C ASP A 159 4.26 0.53 20.98
N ASP A 160 4.96 1.51 20.42
CA ASP A 160 5.69 2.52 21.14
C ASP A 160 5.22 3.93 20.76
N SER A 161 5.44 4.91 21.63
CA SER A 161 4.92 6.28 21.48
C SER A 161 5.40 7.00 20.21
N ASN A 162 6.39 6.46 19.51
CA ASN A 162 7.01 7.10 18.34
C ASN A 162 6.81 6.30 17.05
N THR A 163 6.30 5.06 17.10
CA THR A 163 6.16 4.21 15.94
C THR A 163 4.86 4.47 15.21
N LYS A 164 4.96 5.01 13.99
CA LYS A 164 3.83 5.17 13.08
C LYS A 164 3.73 3.97 12.15
N LEU A 165 2.50 3.46 11.96
CA LEU A 165 2.26 2.43 10.95
C LEU A 165 2.61 2.95 9.55
N PRO A 166 3.28 2.14 8.72
CA PRO A 166 3.53 2.50 7.33
C PRO A 166 2.21 2.57 6.56
N GLU A 167 2.20 3.39 5.51
CA GLU A 167 1.05 3.53 4.64
C GLU A 167 0.69 2.21 3.95
N VAL A 168 -0.61 1.90 3.89
CA VAL A 168 -1.12 0.69 3.21
C VAL A 168 -1.06 0.90 1.70
N ILE A 169 -0.42 -0.03 1.00
CA ILE A 169 -0.29 0.00 -0.45
C ILE A 169 -1.53 -0.65 -1.07
N ILE A 170 -2.34 0.15 -1.77
CA ILE A 170 -3.55 -0.28 -2.48
C ILE A 170 -3.26 -0.28 -3.98
N LYS A 171 -3.62 -1.35 -4.67
CA LYS A 171 -3.50 -1.45 -6.14
C LYS A 171 -4.85 -1.57 -6.81
#